data_8ce9810aea089176d8bb02ac3edcad91
#
_entry.id   8ce9810aea089176d8bb02ac3edcad91
#
_cell.length_a   1.000
_cell.length_b   1.000
_cell.length_c   1.000
_cell.angle_alpha   90.00
_cell.angle_beta   90.00
_cell.angle_gamma   90.00
#
_symmetry.space_group_name_H-M   'P 1'
#
loop_
_entity.id
_entity.type
_entity.pdbx_description
1 polymer ?
#
loop_
_entity_poly.entity_id
_entity_poly.type
_entity_poly.pdbx_seq_one_letter_code
_entity_poly.pdbx_strand_id
1 'polypeptide(L)'
;MVNKTILGISGSPRKQSTEHVLREALNLMEERGCKTELFTVRGKNISPCRNCDYCIREKECILKDDMYELYPIFKDVQGIIIATPVYNGGVTAQIKAIMDRTRAAAAADIDFLKHKVGMAITVGGDRIGGQELAIQQIMTFFILNGAIPVSGGPFGSNLGANFWSHDTLKGVKEDEEGFRSLNKTIKRFHEFLEKYQXMNMNLV
;
A
#
# COMPACT_ATOMS: atom_id res chain seq x y z
N MET A 1 16.52 -13.82 -13.69
CA MET A 1 15.79 -13.30 -12.51
C MET A 1 14.58 -12.50 -12.99
N VAL A 2 13.38 -12.85 -12.53
CA VAL A 2 12.19 -12.07 -12.89
C VAL A 2 12.28 -10.73 -12.17
N ASN A 3 12.25 -9.63 -12.92
CA ASN A 3 12.24 -8.27 -12.35
C ASN A 3 10.90 -8.06 -11.59
N LYS A 4 10.98 -7.95 -10.28
CA LYS A 4 9.80 -7.70 -9.45
C LYS A 4 9.43 -6.22 -9.50
N THR A 5 8.17 -5.93 -9.75
CA THR A 5 7.66 -4.55 -9.75
C THR A 5 6.83 -4.32 -8.48
N ILE A 6 7.10 -3.20 -7.82
CA ILE A 6 6.45 -2.81 -6.56
C ILE A 6 5.64 -1.54 -6.81
N LEU A 7 4.36 -1.60 -6.51
CA LEU A 7 3.49 -0.42 -6.55
C LEU A 7 3.48 0.26 -5.19
N GLY A 8 3.85 1.53 -5.13
CA GLY A 8 3.66 2.37 -3.96
C GLY A 8 2.44 3.28 -4.17
N ILE A 9 1.49 3.24 -3.25
CA ILE A 9 0.30 4.10 -3.30
C ILE A 9 0.39 5.12 -2.14
N SER A 10 0.47 6.41 -2.48
CA SER A 10 0.44 7.49 -1.50
C SER A 10 -0.99 8.02 -1.34
N GLY A 11 -1.56 7.85 -0.15
CA GLY A 11 -2.89 8.34 0.21
C GLY A 11 -2.93 9.78 0.67
N SER A 12 -1.81 10.51 0.56
CA SER A 12 -1.80 11.91 0.99
C SER A 12 -2.20 12.84 -0.15
N PRO A 13 -3.12 13.81 0.11
CA PRO A 13 -3.41 14.85 -0.89
C PRO A 13 -2.29 15.90 -0.99
N ARG A 14 -1.25 15.82 -0.14
CA ARG A 14 -0.14 16.76 -0.12
C ARG A 14 1.17 16.06 -0.49
N LYS A 15 2.07 16.76 -1.18
CA LYS A 15 3.44 16.27 -1.44
C LYS A 15 4.30 16.60 -0.22
N GLN A 16 4.15 15.81 0.85
CA GLN A 16 4.86 16.02 2.12
C GLN A 16 5.25 14.68 2.75
N SER A 17 5.08 14.56 4.07
CA SER A 17 5.59 13.49 4.91
C SER A 17 5.27 12.08 4.38
N THR A 18 4.01 11.79 4.06
CA THR A 18 3.59 10.46 3.62
C THR A 18 4.23 10.08 2.28
N GLU A 19 4.22 11.00 1.31
CA GLU A 19 4.85 10.72 0.01
C GLU A 19 6.37 10.55 0.18
N HIS A 20 6.99 11.34 1.07
CA HIS A 20 8.42 11.23 1.35
C HIS A 20 8.78 9.83 1.86
N VAL A 21 8.12 9.35 2.92
CA VAL A 21 8.46 8.04 3.49
C VAL A 21 8.14 6.89 2.52
N LEU A 22 7.11 7.06 1.68
CA LEU A 22 6.84 6.07 0.64
C LEU A 22 7.96 6.02 -0.40
N ARG A 23 8.47 7.20 -0.81
CA ARG A 23 9.60 7.24 -1.75
C ARG A 23 10.84 6.59 -1.15
N GLU A 24 11.10 6.81 0.16
CA GLU A 24 12.21 6.13 0.84
C GLU A 24 12.01 4.60 0.81
N ALA A 25 10.78 4.13 1.04
CA ALA A 25 10.46 2.70 0.95
C ALA A 25 10.72 2.16 -0.46
N LEU A 26 10.29 2.90 -1.50
CA LEU A 26 10.51 2.48 -2.88
C LEU A 26 12.00 2.49 -3.24
N ASN A 27 12.75 3.52 -2.82
CA ASN A 27 14.21 3.57 -3.01
C ASN A 27 14.88 2.34 -2.39
N LEU A 28 14.50 1.96 -1.17
CA LEU A 28 15.02 0.78 -0.51
C LEU A 28 14.72 -0.51 -1.30
N MET A 29 13.59 -0.56 -2.00
CA MET A 29 13.27 -1.71 -2.86
C MET A 29 14.07 -1.68 -4.17
N GLU A 30 14.32 -0.50 -4.73
CA GLU A 30 15.19 -0.35 -5.92
C GLU A 30 16.63 -0.79 -5.63
N GLU A 31 17.15 -0.43 -4.44
CA GLU A 31 18.48 -0.90 -3.99
C GLU A 31 18.56 -2.42 -3.89
N ARG A 32 17.41 -3.10 -3.74
CA ARG A 32 17.30 -4.57 -3.70
C ARG A 32 16.97 -5.19 -5.07
N GLY A 33 17.05 -4.38 -6.14
CA GLY A 33 16.87 -4.85 -7.52
C GLY A 33 15.43 -4.93 -8.01
N CYS A 34 14.48 -4.32 -7.29
CA CYS A 34 13.09 -4.27 -7.74
C CYS A 34 12.86 -3.05 -8.64
N LYS A 35 11.89 -3.12 -9.54
CA LYS A 35 11.34 -1.95 -10.20
C LYS A 35 10.26 -1.36 -9.31
N THR A 36 10.07 -0.05 -9.39
CA THR A 36 9.02 0.60 -8.58
C THR A 36 8.12 1.49 -9.45
N GLU A 37 6.87 1.57 -9.06
CA GLU A 37 5.88 2.49 -9.62
C GLU A 37 5.24 3.26 -8.47
N LEU A 38 5.11 4.57 -8.63
CA LEU A 38 4.49 5.41 -7.62
C LEU A 38 3.15 5.96 -8.13
N PHE A 39 2.08 5.65 -7.41
CA PHE A 39 0.79 6.28 -7.61
C PHE A 39 0.49 7.21 -6.43
N THR A 40 0.06 8.42 -6.69
CA THR A 40 -0.33 9.38 -5.64
C THR A 40 -1.75 9.86 -5.88
N VAL A 41 -2.54 9.95 -4.81
CA VAL A 41 -3.91 10.48 -4.89
C VAL A 41 -3.91 12.01 -5.08
N ARG A 42 -2.76 12.65 -4.90
CA ARG A 42 -2.66 14.11 -5.04
C ARG A 42 -2.99 14.53 -6.47
N GLY A 43 -3.98 15.40 -6.60
CA GLY A 43 -4.45 15.89 -7.89
C GLY A 43 -5.32 14.91 -8.66
N LYS A 44 -5.64 13.76 -8.07
CA LYS A 44 -6.47 12.73 -8.71
C LYS A 44 -7.93 12.83 -8.25
N ASN A 45 -8.82 12.56 -9.17
CA ASN A 45 -10.25 12.42 -8.89
C ASN A 45 -10.59 10.93 -8.79
N ILE A 46 -10.75 10.43 -7.57
CA ILE A 46 -11.13 9.04 -7.31
C ILE A 46 -12.42 9.06 -6.48
N SER A 47 -13.54 8.86 -7.14
CA SER A 47 -14.85 8.88 -6.49
C SER A 47 -15.06 7.61 -5.64
N PRO A 48 -15.78 7.69 -4.52
CA PRO A 48 -16.12 6.51 -3.75
C PRO A 48 -17.01 5.53 -4.53
N CYS A 49 -16.96 4.26 -4.13
CA CYS A 49 -17.80 3.23 -4.74
C CYS A 49 -19.29 3.53 -4.46
N ARG A 50 -20.13 3.41 -5.48
CA ARG A 50 -21.59 3.67 -5.39
C ARG A 50 -22.39 2.39 -5.15
N ASN A 51 -21.75 1.24 -5.07
CA ASN A 51 -22.39 -0.07 -4.92
C ASN A 51 -23.49 -0.33 -5.98
N CYS A 52 -23.23 0.08 -7.22
CA CYS A 52 -24.20 0.02 -8.31
C CYS A 52 -24.24 -1.33 -9.05
N ASP A 53 -23.38 -2.28 -8.67
CA ASP A 53 -23.23 -3.62 -9.25
C ASP A 53 -22.91 -3.65 -10.74
N TYR A 54 -22.59 -2.53 -11.35
CA TYR A 54 -22.17 -2.47 -12.76
C TYR A 54 -20.96 -3.39 -12.99
N CYS A 55 -19.97 -3.38 -12.10
CA CYS A 55 -18.76 -4.19 -12.24
C CYS A 55 -19.03 -5.69 -12.15
N ILE A 56 -20.10 -6.12 -11.47
CA ILE A 56 -20.46 -7.54 -11.40
C ILE A 56 -20.90 -8.03 -12.79
N ARG A 57 -21.63 -7.17 -13.54
CA ARG A 57 -22.14 -7.50 -14.88
C ARG A 57 -21.08 -7.30 -15.96
N GLU A 58 -20.42 -6.13 -15.95
CA GLU A 58 -19.55 -5.68 -17.05
C GLU A 58 -18.06 -5.92 -16.81
N LYS A 59 -17.68 -6.42 -15.61
CA LYS A 59 -16.28 -6.69 -15.24
C LYS A 59 -15.38 -5.44 -15.24
N GLU A 60 -16.00 -4.25 -15.14
CA GLU A 60 -15.29 -2.96 -15.05
C GLU A 60 -16.12 -1.96 -14.23
N CYS A 61 -15.49 -0.87 -13.79
CA CYS A 61 -16.22 0.16 -13.03
C CYS A 61 -16.91 1.14 -13.97
N ILE A 62 -18.14 1.54 -13.62
CA ILE A 62 -18.87 2.55 -14.38
C ILE A 62 -18.26 3.96 -14.24
N LEU A 63 -17.55 4.22 -13.12
CA LEU A 63 -16.94 5.52 -12.84
C LEU A 63 -15.60 5.62 -13.57
N LYS A 64 -15.57 6.35 -14.68
CA LYS A 64 -14.37 6.52 -15.52
C LYS A 64 -13.56 7.72 -15.02
N ASP A 65 -12.88 7.52 -13.90
CA ASP A 65 -12.05 8.53 -13.24
C ASP A 65 -10.61 8.01 -13.07
N ASP A 66 -9.77 8.70 -12.30
CA ASP A 66 -8.34 8.37 -12.18
C ASP A 66 -8.06 6.99 -11.54
N MET A 67 -9.07 6.33 -10.98
CA MET A 67 -8.93 4.94 -10.53
C MET A 67 -8.55 3.99 -11.70
N TYR A 68 -8.89 4.36 -12.92
CA TYR A 68 -8.58 3.56 -14.12
C TYR A 68 -7.07 3.44 -14.36
N GLU A 69 -6.26 4.36 -13.84
CA GLU A 69 -4.80 4.23 -13.92
C GLU A 69 -4.28 3.06 -13.07
N LEU A 70 -4.97 2.75 -11.95
CA LEU A 70 -4.51 1.70 -11.02
C LEU A 70 -4.88 0.28 -11.46
N TYR A 71 -5.99 0.09 -12.16
CA TYR A 71 -6.46 -1.27 -12.49
C TYR A 71 -5.41 -2.10 -13.24
N PRO A 72 -4.79 -1.59 -14.32
CA PRO A 72 -3.74 -2.37 -14.98
C PRO A 72 -2.51 -2.58 -14.11
N ILE A 73 -2.12 -1.60 -13.29
CA ILE A 73 -0.94 -1.72 -12.44
C ILE A 73 -1.13 -2.84 -11.41
N PHE A 74 -2.33 -2.94 -10.79
CA PHE A 74 -2.62 -4.02 -9.84
C PHE A 74 -2.37 -5.40 -10.47
N LYS A 75 -2.62 -5.56 -11.76
CA LYS A 75 -2.46 -6.84 -12.44
C LYS A 75 -0.98 -7.25 -12.53
N ASP A 76 -0.11 -6.30 -12.80
CA ASP A 76 1.27 -6.57 -13.22
C ASP A 76 2.29 -6.60 -12.08
N VAL A 77 1.97 -6.03 -10.89
CA VAL A 77 2.92 -5.91 -9.79
C VAL A 77 2.94 -7.16 -8.90
N GLN A 78 4.06 -7.41 -8.24
CA GLN A 78 4.24 -8.50 -7.29
C GLN A 78 4.14 -8.02 -5.85
N GLY A 79 4.34 -6.73 -5.60
CA GLY A 79 4.23 -6.17 -4.27
C GLY A 79 3.52 -4.83 -4.25
N ILE A 80 2.85 -4.52 -3.15
CA ILE A 80 2.08 -3.28 -2.99
C ILE A 80 2.40 -2.67 -1.63
N ILE A 81 2.82 -1.41 -1.63
CA ILE A 81 3.06 -0.62 -0.43
C ILE A 81 2.00 0.50 -0.38
N ILE A 82 1.12 0.47 0.61
CA ILE A 82 0.12 1.53 0.79
C ILE A 82 0.58 2.44 1.94
N ALA A 83 0.77 3.72 1.64
CA ALA A 83 1.16 4.74 2.62
C ALA A 83 0.03 5.75 2.79
N THR A 84 -0.37 6.01 4.04
CA THR A 84 -1.47 6.94 4.33
C THR A 84 -1.13 7.85 5.50
N PRO A 85 -1.49 9.15 5.44
CA PRO A 85 -1.56 9.90 6.70
C PRO A 85 -2.74 9.39 7.51
N VAL A 86 -2.68 9.55 8.82
CA VAL A 86 -3.78 9.14 9.71
C VAL A 86 -4.78 10.29 9.79
N TYR A 87 -6.02 10.05 9.35
CA TYR A 87 -7.11 11.01 9.46
C TYR A 87 -8.21 10.39 10.32
N ASN A 88 -8.49 11.02 11.46
CA ASN A 88 -9.52 10.56 12.40
C ASN A 88 -9.35 9.07 12.78
N GLY A 89 -8.12 8.67 13.05
CA GLY A 89 -7.82 7.30 13.49
C GLY A 89 -7.85 6.24 12.40
N GLY A 90 -7.87 6.63 11.12
CA GLY A 90 -7.95 5.67 10.02
C GLY A 90 -7.20 6.11 8.77
N VAL A 91 -7.38 5.36 7.70
CA VAL A 91 -6.84 5.72 6.38
C VAL A 91 -7.59 6.94 5.84
N THR A 92 -6.99 7.65 4.89
CA THR A 92 -7.68 8.77 4.22
C THR A 92 -8.87 8.27 3.40
N ALA A 93 -9.85 9.15 3.19
CA ALA A 93 -10.99 8.86 2.33
C ALA A 93 -10.55 8.40 0.92
N GLN A 94 -9.45 8.98 0.41
CA GLN A 94 -8.90 8.60 -0.89
C GLN A 94 -8.42 7.15 -0.92
N ILE A 95 -7.68 6.71 0.13
CA ILE A 95 -7.26 5.31 0.23
C ILE A 95 -8.49 4.39 0.38
N LYS A 96 -9.45 4.79 1.21
CA LYS A 96 -10.68 3.99 1.36
C LYS A 96 -11.43 3.88 0.02
N ALA A 97 -11.51 4.97 -0.75
CA ALA A 97 -12.13 4.94 -2.08
C ALA A 97 -11.39 3.96 -3.02
N ILE A 98 -10.05 3.99 -3.03
CA ILE A 98 -9.26 3.03 -3.81
C ILE A 98 -9.60 1.60 -3.39
N MET A 99 -9.55 1.30 -2.07
CA MET A 99 -9.86 -0.04 -1.55
C MET A 99 -11.25 -0.51 -1.99
N ASP A 100 -12.27 0.34 -1.83
CA ASP A 100 -13.65 -0.02 -2.19
C ASP A 100 -13.80 -0.22 -3.70
N ARG A 101 -13.07 0.57 -4.49
CA ARG A 101 -13.13 0.53 -5.95
C ARG A 101 -12.39 -0.68 -6.54
N THR A 102 -11.51 -1.36 -5.76
CA THR A 102 -10.93 -2.64 -6.21
C THR A 102 -12.00 -3.72 -6.39
N ARG A 103 -13.24 -3.49 -5.93
CA ARG A 103 -14.37 -4.37 -6.24
C ARG A 103 -14.50 -4.64 -7.75
N ALA A 104 -14.16 -3.66 -8.59
CA ALA A 104 -14.20 -3.85 -10.05
C ALA A 104 -13.07 -4.77 -10.53
N ALA A 105 -11.87 -4.67 -9.94
CA ALA A 105 -10.76 -5.58 -10.24
C ALA A 105 -11.12 -7.01 -9.81
N ALA A 106 -11.67 -7.18 -8.61
CA ALA A 106 -12.09 -8.49 -8.10
C ALA A 106 -13.23 -9.09 -8.93
N ALA A 107 -14.13 -8.27 -9.48
CA ALA A 107 -15.19 -8.73 -10.36
C ALA A 107 -14.67 -9.22 -11.71
N ALA A 108 -13.58 -8.60 -12.20
CA ALA A 108 -12.90 -9.02 -13.43
C ALA A 108 -12.03 -10.27 -13.20
N ASP A 109 -11.35 -10.31 -12.06
CA ASP A 109 -10.46 -11.41 -11.67
C ASP A 109 -10.48 -11.53 -10.14
N ILE A 110 -11.14 -12.59 -9.64
CA ILE A 110 -11.26 -12.80 -8.19
C ILE A 110 -9.90 -12.96 -7.51
N ASP A 111 -8.90 -13.38 -8.23
CA ASP A 111 -7.54 -13.60 -7.73
C ASP A 111 -6.60 -12.40 -8.00
N PHE A 112 -7.13 -11.21 -8.31
CA PHE A 112 -6.32 -10.05 -8.74
C PHE A 112 -5.20 -9.66 -7.77
N LEU A 113 -5.34 -9.91 -6.46
CA LEU A 113 -4.26 -9.69 -5.48
C LEU A 113 -3.64 -10.98 -4.94
N LYS A 114 -4.10 -12.13 -5.40
CA LYS A 114 -3.54 -13.41 -4.96
C LYS A 114 -2.05 -13.50 -5.30
N HIS A 115 -1.28 -13.99 -4.38
CA HIS A 115 0.18 -14.12 -4.49
C HIS A 115 0.96 -12.80 -4.50
N LYS A 116 0.30 -11.66 -4.29
CA LYS A 116 1.01 -10.39 -4.12
C LYS A 116 1.33 -10.19 -2.64
N VAL A 117 2.44 -9.50 -2.38
CA VAL A 117 2.85 -9.18 -1.00
C VAL A 117 2.46 -7.73 -0.72
N GLY A 118 1.87 -7.48 0.44
CA GLY A 118 1.41 -6.15 0.83
C GLY A 118 2.06 -5.65 2.12
N MET A 119 2.38 -4.36 2.19
CA MET A 119 2.78 -3.73 3.45
C MET A 119 2.15 -2.36 3.59
N ALA A 120 2.07 -1.88 4.84
CA ALA A 120 1.44 -0.62 5.18
C ALA A 120 2.46 0.35 5.80
N ILE A 121 2.31 1.63 5.44
CA ILE A 121 3.03 2.75 6.05
C ILE A 121 1.99 3.76 6.53
N THR A 122 2.12 4.23 7.78
CA THR A 122 1.24 5.27 8.30
C THR A 122 2.05 6.42 8.88
N VAL A 123 1.52 7.63 8.72
CA VAL A 123 2.16 8.85 9.20
C VAL A 123 1.14 9.63 10.04
N GLY A 124 1.38 9.72 11.35
CA GLY A 124 0.54 10.52 12.25
C GLY A 124 1.18 11.85 12.58
N GLY A 125 0.37 12.85 12.91
CA GLY A 125 0.83 14.12 13.47
C GLY A 125 1.43 13.93 14.86
N ASP A 126 0.85 13.00 15.63
CA ASP A 126 1.33 12.60 16.95
C ASP A 126 1.87 11.18 16.96
N ARG A 127 2.72 10.86 17.94
CA ARG A 127 3.33 9.53 18.09
C ARG A 127 2.25 8.46 18.36
N ILE A 128 1.21 8.80 19.11
CA ILE A 128 0.07 7.92 19.38
C ILE A 128 -1.17 8.59 18.80
N GLY A 129 -1.33 8.48 17.48
CA GLY A 129 -2.38 9.20 16.76
C GLY A 129 -3.31 8.32 15.92
N GLY A 130 -3.32 6.99 16.16
CA GLY A 130 -4.18 6.09 15.39
C GLY A 130 -3.46 5.37 14.24
N GLN A 131 -2.13 5.42 14.21
CA GLN A 131 -1.33 4.77 13.17
C GLN A 131 -1.63 3.28 13.08
N GLU A 132 -1.68 2.58 14.21
CA GLU A 132 -1.95 1.13 14.23
C GLU A 132 -3.35 0.80 13.68
N LEU A 133 -4.35 1.65 13.98
CA LEU A 133 -5.71 1.44 13.47
C LEU A 133 -5.74 1.59 11.94
N ALA A 134 -5.03 2.57 11.41
CA ALA A 134 -4.94 2.76 9.95
C ALA A 134 -4.18 1.60 9.28
N ILE A 135 -3.10 1.10 9.91
CA ILE A 135 -2.37 -0.08 9.42
C ILE A 135 -3.32 -1.29 9.38
N GLN A 136 -4.10 -1.51 10.45
CA GLN A 136 -5.02 -2.64 10.52
C GLN A 136 -6.04 -2.61 9.37
N GLN A 137 -6.52 -1.43 9.00
CA GLN A 137 -7.43 -1.30 7.84
C GLN A 137 -6.76 -1.74 6.54
N ILE A 138 -5.50 -1.34 6.33
CA ILE A 138 -4.73 -1.73 5.14
C ILE A 138 -4.44 -3.24 5.16
N MET A 139 -4.02 -3.78 6.31
CA MET A 139 -3.72 -5.21 6.43
C MET A 139 -4.97 -6.05 6.20
N THR A 140 -6.12 -5.61 6.75
CA THR A 140 -7.42 -6.27 6.54
C THR A 140 -7.78 -6.29 5.06
N PHE A 141 -7.56 -5.17 4.35
CA PHE A 141 -7.79 -5.09 2.90
C PHE A 141 -6.95 -6.14 2.16
N PHE A 142 -5.67 -6.26 2.49
CA PHE A 142 -4.80 -7.26 1.86
C PHE A 142 -5.29 -8.69 2.13
N ILE A 143 -5.56 -9.01 3.40
CA ILE A 143 -6.04 -10.36 3.80
C ILE A 143 -7.33 -10.71 3.05
N LEU A 144 -8.29 -9.80 3.03
CA LEU A 144 -9.60 -10.03 2.42
C LEU A 144 -9.50 -10.31 0.93
N ASN A 145 -8.52 -9.71 0.26
CA ASN A 145 -8.33 -9.84 -1.19
C ASN A 145 -7.25 -10.87 -1.57
N GLY A 146 -6.80 -11.69 -0.62
CA GLY A 146 -5.90 -12.82 -0.90
C GLY A 146 -4.43 -12.44 -1.04
N ALA A 147 -4.05 -11.19 -0.78
CA ALA A 147 -2.64 -10.80 -0.73
C ALA A 147 -2.02 -11.21 0.62
N ILE A 148 -0.70 -11.29 0.67
CA ILE A 148 0.04 -11.64 1.89
C ILE A 148 0.45 -10.35 2.59
N PRO A 149 -0.19 -9.99 3.72
CA PRO A 149 0.23 -8.80 4.45
C PRO A 149 1.50 -9.09 5.25
N VAL A 150 2.46 -8.16 5.24
CA VAL A 150 3.74 -8.31 5.93
C VAL A 150 3.92 -7.19 6.95
N SER A 151 4.25 -7.59 8.17
CA SER A 151 4.59 -6.68 9.28
C SER A 151 6.11 -6.60 9.46
N GLY A 152 6.55 -5.70 10.32
CA GLY A 152 7.97 -5.61 10.73
C GLY A 152 8.44 -6.77 11.62
N GLY A 153 7.52 -7.64 12.08
CA GLY A 153 7.87 -8.79 12.90
C GLY A 153 7.93 -8.49 14.40
N PRO A 154 8.30 -9.47 15.22
CA PRO A 154 8.35 -9.29 16.69
C PRO A 154 9.56 -8.47 17.14
N PHE A 155 9.58 -8.16 18.45
CA PHE A 155 10.67 -7.47 19.15
C PHE A 155 10.90 -6.04 18.64
N GLY A 156 10.00 -5.14 19.04
CA GLY A 156 10.11 -3.71 18.74
C GLY A 156 9.74 -3.36 17.33
N SER A 157 8.90 -4.17 16.72
CA SER A 157 8.33 -3.90 15.40
C SER A 157 6.83 -3.69 15.51
N ASN A 158 6.31 -3.07 14.50
CA ASN A 158 4.88 -2.73 14.40
C ASN A 158 4.21 -3.59 13.35
N LEU A 159 2.90 -3.49 13.22
CA LEU A 159 2.15 -4.17 12.16
C LEU A 159 2.57 -3.70 10.76
N GLY A 160 3.21 -2.54 10.67
CA GLY A 160 3.78 -1.96 9.45
C GLY A 160 4.75 -0.88 9.84
N ALA A 161 5.05 0.04 8.95
CA ALA A 161 5.94 1.17 9.27
C ALA A 161 5.11 2.34 9.82
N ASN A 162 5.45 2.80 11.02
CA ASN A 162 4.74 3.86 11.73
C ASN A 162 5.64 5.09 11.87
N PHE A 163 5.13 6.24 11.50
CA PHE A 163 5.88 7.50 11.56
C PHE A 163 5.14 8.56 12.36
N TRP A 164 5.94 9.40 13.01
CA TRP A 164 5.49 10.60 13.70
C TRP A 164 6.07 11.83 12.96
N SER A 165 5.21 12.67 12.42
CA SER A 165 5.63 13.78 11.57
C SER A 165 5.68 15.14 12.27
N HIS A 166 5.13 15.26 13.48
CA HIS A 166 4.91 16.59 14.07
C HIS A 166 4.21 17.53 13.08
N ASP A 167 3.35 16.96 12.21
CA ASP A 167 2.67 17.64 11.10
C ASP A 167 3.60 18.34 10.11
N THR A 168 4.89 17.99 10.07
CA THR A 168 5.89 18.62 9.19
C THR A 168 6.72 17.58 8.44
N LEU A 169 7.27 18.00 7.30
CA LEU A 169 8.24 17.18 6.58
C LEU A 169 9.54 17.02 7.38
N LYS A 170 9.93 18.05 8.09
CA LYS A 170 11.13 18.01 8.95
C LYS A 170 10.96 16.93 10.03
N GLY A 171 9.83 16.96 10.74
CA GLY A 171 9.57 16.01 11.82
C GLY A 171 9.63 14.57 11.36
N VAL A 172 9.02 14.24 10.19
CA VAL A 172 9.08 12.87 9.70
C VAL A 172 10.50 12.44 9.31
N LYS A 173 11.31 13.37 8.81
CA LYS A 173 12.71 13.09 8.46
C LYS A 173 13.57 12.79 9.69
N GLU A 174 13.21 13.35 10.84
CA GLU A 174 13.91 13.18 12.10
C GLU A 174 13.37 11.99 12.92
N ASP A 175 12.35 11.29 12.46
CA ASP A 175 11.73 10.17 13.21
C ASP A 175 12.55 8.88 13.03
N GLU A 176 13.60 8.73 13.83
CA GLU A 176 14.49 7.57 13.82
C GLU A 176 13.71 6.26 14.06
N GLU A 177 12.72 6.27 14.95
CA GLU A 177 11.90 5.09 15.24
C GLU A 177 11.03 4.72 14.05
N GLY A 178 10.49 5.72 13.35
CA GLY A 178 9.75 5.50 12.11
C GLY A 178 10.62 4.83 11.07
N PHE A 179 11.83 5.34 10.85
CA PHE A 179 12.76 4.73 9.89
C PHE A 179 13.23 3.34 10.34
N ARG A 180 13.41 3.11 11.65
CA ARG A 180 13.70 1.78 12.17
C ARG A 180 12.56 0.81 11.82
N SER A 181 11.32 1.23 12.03
CA SER A 181 10.14 0.40 11.71
C SER A 181 10.03 0.15 10.20
N LEU A 182 10.33 1.15 9.39
CA LEU A 182 10.35 1.03 7.92
C LEU A 182 11.38 -0.01 7.46
N ASN A 183 12.61 0.14 7.92
CA ASN A 183 13.71 -0.77 7.52
C ASN A 183 13.40 -2.22 7.88
N LYS A 184 12.84 -2.47 9.07
CA LYS A 184 12.44 -3.82 9.48
C LYS A 184 11.34 -4.38 8.59
N THR A 185 10.33 -3.56 8.29
CA THR A 185 9.18 -4.00 7.48
C THR A 185 9.62 -4.24 6.02
N ILE A 186 10.44 -3.36 5.44
CA ILE A 186 10.96 -3.50 4.07
C ILE A 186 11.81 -4.76 3.94
N LYS A 187 12.67 -5.04 4.94
CA LYS A 187 13.48 -6.27 4.92
C LYS A 187 12.57 -7.50 4.82
N ARG A 188 11.55 -7.59 5.68
CA ARG A 188 10.62 -8.73 5.67
C ARG A 188 9.76 -8.75 4.39
N PHE A 189 9.33 -7.59 3.92
CA PHE A 189 8.57 -7.48 2.67
C PHE A 189 9.37 -8.07 1.50
N HIS A 190 10.64 -7.71 1.39
CA HIS A 190 11.54 -8.24 0.35
C HIS A 190 11.76 -9.75 0.53
N GLU A 191 11.98 -10.24 1.75
CA GLU A 191 12.14 -11.67 2.03
C GLU A 191 10.91 -12.47 1.58
N PHE A 192 9.71 -11.95 1.83
CA PHE A 192 8.47 -12.59 1.42
C PHE A 192 8.30 -12.59 -0.09
N LEU A 193 8.65 -11.48 -0.75
CA LEU A 193 8.62 -11.41 -2.22
C LEU A 193 9.53 -12.48 -2.84
N GLU A 194 10.73 -12.65 -2.30
CA GLU A 194 11.69 -13.66 -2.79
C GLU A 194 11.13 -15.08 -2.62
N LYS A 195 10.68 -15.41 -1.42
CA LYS A 195 10.18 -16.74 -1.09
C LYS A 195 8.93 -17.12 -1.90
N TYR A 196 8.01 -16.18 -2.06
CA TYR A 196 6.73 -16.47 -2.71
C TYR A 196 6.87 -16.70 -4.21
N GLN A 197 7.81 -16.07 -4.85
CA GLN A 197 8.07 -16.34 -6.26
C GLN A 197 8.72 -17.72 -6.49
N UNK A 198 9.32 -17.86 -5.57
CA UNK A 198 9.91 -19.01 -5.60
C UNK A 198 9.02 -20.12 -5.58
N MET A 199 8.16 -20.11 -4.77
CA MET A 199 7.13 -21.14 -4.62
C MET A 199 6.24 -21.26 -5.85
N ASN A 200 5.87 -20.14 -6.43
CA ASN A 200 5.00 -20.14 -7.61
C ASN A 200 5.66 -20.77 -8.84
N MET A 201 6.98 -20.67 -8.97
CA MET A 201 7.71 -21.31 -10.08
C MET A 201 7.76 -22.83 -9.95
N ASN A 202 7.61 -23.35 -8.74
CA ASN A 202 7.65 -24.79 -8.47
C ASN A 202 6.26 -25.45 -8.55
N LEU A 203 5.20 -24.65 -8.76
CA LEU A 203 3.81 -25.14 -8.83
C LEU A 203 3.28 -25.16 -10.27
N VAL A 204 4.06 -24.77 -11.26
CA VAL A 204 3.77 -24.80 -12.68
C VAL A 204 4.66 -25.87 -13.35
#